data_60cdb309f63874b7828d5cfbff4ed78e
#
_entry.id   60cdb309f63874b7828d5cfbff4ed78e
#
_cell.length_a   1.000
_cell.length_b   1.000
_cell.length_c   1.000
_cell.angle_alpha   90.00
_cell.angle_beta   90.00
_cell.angle_gamma   90.00
#
_symmetry.space_group_name_H-M   'P 1'
#
loop_
_entity.id
_entity.type
_entity.pdbx_description
1 polymer ?
#
loop_
_entity_poly.entity_id
_entity_poly.type
_entity_poly.pdbx_seq_one_letter_code
_entity_poly.pdbx_strand_id
1 'polypeptide(L)'
;MTYKIKGTDTYLTIIEALSPARYYRAWISNDLNGEWTPVPGADSWATPFAGINNVTFEEGVEPWTRDISHGELLRDGYDETPTIDPNNLRFLYQGRDPKSGGNYSLLPYRLALLTLDRSSEED
;
A
#
# COMPACT_ATOMS: atom_id res chain seq x y z
N MET A 1 -7.35 -1.74 6.49
CA MET A 1 -8.38 -0.91 5.83
C MET A 1 -9.00 -1.68 4.69
N THR A 2 -10.29 -1.51 4.49
CA THR A 2 -11.06 -2.28 3.51
C THR A 2 -11.69 -1.35 2.48
N TYR A 3 -11.55 -1.74 1.21
CA TYR A 3 -12.01 -0.95 0.08
C TYR A 3 -12.89 -1.80 -0.83
N LYS A 4 -13.78 -1.15 -1.58
CA LYS A 4 -14.50 -1.80 -2.67
C LYS A 4 -13.75 -1.53 -3.97
N ILE A 5 -13.55 -2.58 -4.79
CA ILE A 5 -12.88 -2.45 -6.08
C ILE A 5 -13.92 -2.05 -7.13
N LYS A 6 -13.72 -0.87 -7.73
CA LYS A 6 -14.63 -0.30 -8.73
C LYS A 6 -14.88 -1.28 -9.87
N GLY A 7 -16.14 -1.42 -10.23
CA GLY A 7 -16.56 -2.28 -11.35
C GLY A 7 -16.62 -3.76 -11.01
N THR A 8 -16.49 -4.12 -9.75
CA THR A 8 -16.52 -5.53 -9.31
C THR A 8 -17.37 -5.68 -8.06
N ASP A 9 -17.63 -6.95 -7.68
CA ASP A 9 -18.22 -7.29 -6.38
C ASP A 9 -17.16 -7.69 -5.37
N THR A 10 -15.91 -7.32 -5.61
CA THR A 10 -14.77 -7.72 -4.79
C THR A 10 -14.36 -6.60 -3.85
N TYR A 11 -13.97 -6.97 -2.64
CA TYR A 11 -13.41 -6.08 -1.63
C TYR A 11 -11.94 -6.39 -1.41
N LEU A 12 -11.17 -5.36 -1.09
CA LEU A 12 -9.75 -5.46 -0.81
C LEU A 12 -9.49 -4.97 0.62
N THR A 13 -8.78 -5.78 1.40
CA THR A 13 -8.28 -5.35 2.71
C THR A 13 -6.76 -5.33 2.67
N ILE A 14 -6.17 -4.23 3.11
CA ILE A 14 -4.72 -4.13 3.28
C ILE A 14 -4.41 -3.94 4.76
N ILE A 15 -3.33 -4.60 5.21
CA ILE A 15 -2.90 -4.58 6.61
C ILE A 15 -1.40 -4.31 6.64
N GLU A 16 -1.01 -3.37 7.50
CA GLU A 16 0.39 -3.06 7.71
C GLU A 16 1.06 -4.17 8.52
N ALA A 17 2.25 -4.58 8.09
CA ALA A 17 3.07 -5.59 8.75
C ALA A 17 4.48 -5.04 8.99
N LEU A 18 5.23 -5.67 9.88
CA LEU A 18 6.58 -5.24 10.22
C LEU A 18 7.50 -6.45 10.31
N SER A 19 8.38 -6.59 9.35
CA SER A 19 9.51 -7.51 9.42
C SER A 19 10.15 -7.69 8.04
N PRO A 20 11.34 -7.16 7.76
CA PRO A 20 12.23 -6.36 8.61
C PRO A 20 11.91 -4.87 8.63
N ALA A 21 11.02 -4.39 7.77
CA ALA A 21 10.55 -3.02 7.76
C ALA A 21 9.04 -3.00 7.55
N ARG A 22 8.43 -1.84 7.61
CA ARG A 22 6.98 -1.71 7.42
C ARG A 22 6.59 -1.94 5.96
N TYR A 23 5.54 -2.74 5.75
CA TYR A 23 5.00 -3.04 4.42
C TYR A 23 3.54 -3.40 4.55
N TYR A 24 2.85 -3.54 3.41
CA TYR A 24 1.43 -3.90 3.39
C TYR A 24 1.21 -5.24 2.73
N ARG A 25 0.30 -6.00 3.30
CA ARG A 25 -0.22 -7.27 2.77
C ARG A 25 -1.67 -7.07 2.36
N ALA A 26 -2.13 -7.85 1.39
CA ALA A 26 -3.46 -7.68 0.83
C ALA A 26 -4.27 -8.97 0.86
N TRP A 27 -5.58 -8.84 1.11
CA TRP A 27 -6.56 -9.91 1.05
C TRP A 27 -7.75 -9.45 0.24
N ILE A 28 -8.45 -10.39 -0.39
CA ILE A 28 -9.68 -10.11 -1.13
C ILE A 28 -10.81 -11.02 -0.67
N SER A 29 -12.04 -10.52 -0.84
CA SER A 29 -13.27 -11.26 -0.60
C SER A 29 -14.40 -10.72 -1.46
N ASN A 30 -15.35 -11.56 -1.80
CA ASN A 30 -16.56 -11.13 -2.51
C ASN A 30 -17.70 -10.76 -1.55
N ASP A 31 -17.48 -10.90 -0.25
CA ASP A 31 -18.47 -10.60 0.79
C ASP A 31 -17.75 -10.09 2.02
N LEU A 32 -18.16 -8.94 2.55
CA LEU A 32 -17.53 -8.35 3.74
C LEU A 32 -17.57 -9.28 4.93
N ASN A 33 -18.60 -10.12 5.04
CA ASN A 33 -18.74 -11.11 6.11
C ASN A 33 -18.30 -12.51 5.68
N GLY A 34 -17.73 -12.63 4.48
CA GLY A 34 -17.34 -13.89 3.92
C GLY A 34 -15.91 -14.28 4.23
N GLU A 35 -15.39 -15.18 3.43
CA GLU A 35 -14.03 -15.68 3.55
C GLU A 35 -13.07 -14.77 2.83
N TRP A 36 -11.98 -14.40 3.50
CA TRP A 36 -10.92 -13.56 2.96
C TRP A 36 -9.73 -14.43 2.56
N THR A 37 -9.23 -14.22 1.35
CA THR A 37 -8.06 -14.96 0.84
C THR A 37 -6.91 -14.02 0.55
N PRO A 38 -5.66 -14.42 0.88
CA PRO A 38 -4.50 -13.59 0.54
C PRO A 38 -4.38 -13.40 -0.98
N VAL A 39 -3.98 -12.20 -1.39
CA VAL A 39 -3.74 -11.92 -2.81
C VAL A 39 -2.37 -12.49 -3.18
N PRO A 40 -2.30 -13.45 -4.12
CA PRO A 40 -1.00 -13.97 -4.56
C PRO A 40 -0.11 -12.86 -5.10
N GLY A 41 1.16 -12.86 -4.67
CA GLY A 41 2.10 -11.81 -5.08
C GLY A 41 1.95 -10.48 -4.36
N ALA A 42 1.12 -10.43 -3.32
CA ALA A 42 0.89 -9.20 -2.54
C ALA A 42 0.68 -9.49 -1.05
N ASP A 43 1.22 -10.60 -0.53
CA ASP A 43 0.94 -11.03 0.83
C ASP A 43 2.17 -11.37 1.66
N SER A 44 3.37 -11.00 1.21
CA SER A 44 4.60 -11.30 1.95
C SER A 44 5.60 -10.16 1.83
N TRP A 45 6.63 -10.20 2.69
CA TRP A 45 7.72 -9.23 2.61
C TRP A 45 8.41 -9.24 1.25
N ALA A 46 8.67 -10.43 0.70
CA ALA A 46 9.35 -10.57 -0.58
C ALA A 46 8.52 -10.07 -1.75
N THR A 47 7.21 -10.27 -1.69
CA THR A 47 6.25 -9.82 -2.70
C THR A 47 5.08 -9.14 -2.00
N PRO A 48 5.26 -7.88 -1.56
CA PRO A 48 4.23 -7.18 -0.79
C PRO A 48 3.19 -6.52 -1.71
N PHE A 49 2.08 -6.08 -1.11
CA PHE A 49 1.18 -5.17 -1.78
C PHE A 49 1.89 -3.82 -2.00
N ALA A 50 2.49 -3.28 -0.94
CA ALA A 50 3.33 -2.08 -1.01
C ALA A 50 4.42 -2.20 0.05
N GLY A 51 5.66 -2.22 -0.38
CA GLY A 51 6.82 -2.31 0.48
C GLY A 51 8.08 -2.01 -0.31
N ILE A 52 9.21 -1.93 0.37
CA ILE A 52 10.47 -1.54 -0.30
C ILE A 52 10.84 -2.52 -1.41
N ASN A 53 10.38 -3.76 -1.35
CA ASN A 53 10.72 -4.77 -2.36
C ASN A 53 9.95 -4.61 -3.68
N ASN A 54 8.90 -3.79 -3.73
CA ASN A 54 8.16 -3.53 -4.96
C ASN A 54 7.95 -2.05 -5.24
N VAL A 55 8.62 -1.18 -4.50
CA VAL A 55 8.52 0.27 -4.68
C VAL A 55 9.81 0.80 -5.30
N THR A 56 9.67 1.66 -6.32
CA THR A 56 10.79 2.38 -6.89
C THR A 56 10.58 3.87 -6.67
N PHE A 57 11.67 4.59 -6.50
CA PHE A 57 11.64 6.05 -6.36
C PHE A 57 11.77 6.68 -7.73
N GLU A 58 11.17 7.86 -7.91
CA GLU A 58 11.26 8.52 -9.21
C GLU A 58 12.69 8.89 -9.54
N GLU A 59 12.97 9.06 -10.84
CA GLU A 59 14.31 9.38 -11.32
C GLU A 59 14.82 10.65 -10.65
N GLY A 60 16.06 10.59 -10.15
CA GLY A 60 16.69 11.71 -9.46
C GLY A 60 16.39 11.79 -7.97
N VAL A 61 15.52 10.92 -7.47
CA VAL A 61 15.20 10.86 -6.03
C VAL A 61 15.89 9.67 -5.42
N GLU A 62 16.74 9.92 -4.41
CA GLU A 62 17.39 8.85 -3.67
C GLU A 62 16.39 8.12 -2.79
N PRO A 63 16.50 6.78 -2.66
CA PRO A 63 15.67 6.04 -1.72
C PRO A 63 15.90 6.54 -0.30
N TRP A 64 14.88 7.19 0.27
CA TRP A 64 15.01 7.87 1.55
C TRP A 64 14.33 7.13 2.70
N THR A 65 13.60 6.06 2.41
CA THR A 65 12.91 5.27 3.44
C THR A 65 12.89 3.80 3.05
N ARG A 66 12.82 2.94 4.05
CA ARG A 66 12.57 1.50 3.88
C ARG A 66 11.17 1.13 4.36
N ASP A 67 10.46 2.07 4.98
CA ASP A 67 9.14 1.86 5.54
C ASP A 67 8.07 2.41 4.61
N ILE A 68 7.09 1.56 4.29
CA ILE A 68 5.83 1.99 3.69
C ILE A 68 4.82 1.81 4.80
N SER A 69 4.49 2.89 5.49
CA SER A 69 3.81 2.84 6.78
C SER A 69 2.59 3.75 6.81
N HIS A 70 1.64 3.39 7.65
CA HIS A 70 0.44 4.18 7.97
C HIS A 70 -0.15 4.86 6.75
N GLY A 71 -0.52 4.07 5.75
CA GLY A 71 -0.97 4.58 4.47
C GLY A 71 -2.42 4.26 4.19
N GLU A 72 -2.91 4.88 3.13
CA GLU A 72 -4.28 4.73 2.68
C GLU A 72 -4.34 4.84 1.16
N LEU A 73 -5.10 3.94 0.53
CA LEU A 73 -5.43 4.09 -0.87
C LEU A 73 -6.40 5.26 -1.03
N LEU A 74 -6.15 6.08 -2.04
CA LEU A 74 -7.05 7.19 -2.35
C LEU A 74 -8.27 6.65 -3.07
N ARG A 75 -9.45 6.99 -2.54
CA ARG A 75 -10.69 6.49 -3.11
C ARG A 75 -11.10 7.28 -4.34
N ASP A 76 -11.87 6.62 -5.18
CA ASP A 76 -12.47 7.21 -6.36
C ASP A 76 -13.90 7.62 -6.01
N GLY A 77 -14.14 8.92 -5.83
CA GLY A 77 -15.45 9.45 -5.48
C GLY A 77 -15.47 10.19 -4.15
N TYR A 78 -16.67 10.62 -3.78
CA TYR A 78 -16.89 11.49 -2.63
C TYR A 78 -17.84 10.93 -1.58
N ASP A 79 -18.45 9.77 -1.87
CA ASP A 79 -19.40 9.19 -0.93
C ASP A 79 -18.68 8.45 0.21
N GLU A 80 -19.46 7.90 1.11
CA GLU A 80 -18.89 7.19 2.26
C GLU A 80 -18.39 5.78 1.93
N THR A 81 -18.59 5.33 0.68
CA THR A 81 -18.07 4.04 0.24
C THR A 81 -16.61 4.22 -0.20
N PRO A 82 -15.64 3.55 0.46
CA PRO A 82 -14.24 3.68 0.07
C PRO A 82 -13.93 2.82 -1.15
N THR A 83 -14.40 3.30 -2.31
CA THR A 83 -14.18 2.63 -3.60
C THR A 83 -12.86 3.04 -4.19
N ILE A 84 -12.11 2.08 -4.73
CA ILE A 84 -10.83 2.33 -5.39
C ILE A 84 -10.92 1.91 -6.86
N ASP A 85 -10.21 2.63 -7.72
CA ASP A 85 -10.11 2.32 -9.14
C ASP A 85 -8.83 1.48 -9.35
N PRO A 86 -8.97 0.20 -9.72
CA PRO A 86 -7.78 -0.66 -9.89
C PRO A 86 -6.89 -0.23 -11.04
N ASN A 87 -7.39 0.61 -11.95
CA ASN A 87 -6.61 1.13 -13.06
C ASN A 87 -5.92 2.46 -12.73
N ASN A 88 -6.16 2.99 -11.54
CA ASN A 88 -5.58 4.26 -11.10
C ASN A 88 -5.33 4.21 -9.60
N LEU A 89 -4.56 3.22 -9.17
CA LEU A 89 -4.22 3.07 -7.76
C LEU A 89 -3.23 4.15 -7.33
N ARG A 90 -3.58 4.81 -6.24
CA ARG A 90 -2.72 5.81 -5.60
C ARG A 90 -2.72 5.53 -4.11
N PHE A 91 -1.55 5.45 -3.53
CA PHE A 91 -1.37 5.09 -2.13
C PHE A 91 -0.57 6.17 -1.43
N LEU A 92 -1.22 6.86 -0.50
CA LEU A 92 -0.59 7.86 0.34
C LEU A 92 -0.03 7.16 1.56
N TYR A 93 1.27 7.32 1.82
CA TYR A 93 1.92 6.65 2.93
C TYR A 93 2.89 7.59 3.63
N GLN A 94 3.35 7.15 4.79
CA GLN A 94 4.45 7.83 5.47
C GLN A 94 5.65 6.90 5.59
N GLY A 95 6.83 7.49 5.54
CA GLY A 95 8.07 6.77 5.74
C GLY A 95 9.03 7.62 6.53
N ARG A 96 10.11 7.00 6.99
CA ARG A 96 11.16 7.71 7.73
C ARG A 96 12.53 7.27 7.25
N ASP A 97 13.53 8.12 7.47
CA ASP A 97 14.91 7.76 7.22
C ASP A 97 15.26 6.54 8.09
N PRO A 98 15.77 5.46 7.51
CA PRO A 98 16.09 4.26 8.28
C PRO A 98 17.16 4.49 9.35
N LYS A 99 17.90 5.58 9.25
CA LYS A 99 18.90 5.96 10.25
C LYS A 99 18.32 6.82 11.38
N SER A 100 17.06 7.24 11.27
CA SER A 100 16.41 7.99 12.33
C SER A 100 16.05 7.08 13.50
N GLY A 101 15.99 7.64 14.69
CA GLY A 101 15.67 6.89 15.89
C GLY A 101 15.31 7.81 17.03
N GLY A 102 15.09 7.21 18.19
CA GLY A 102 14.73 7.94 19.39
C GLY A 102 13.28 7.73 19.80
N ASN A 103 12.69 8.72 20.48
CA ASN A 103 11.31 8.64 20.95
C ASN A 103 10.35 8.52 19.77
N TYR A 104 9.47 7.52 19.80
CA TYR A 104 8.52 7.24 18.74
C TYR A 104 7.72 8.48 18.33
N SER A 105 7.25 9.27 19.29
CA SER A 105 6.44 10.45 19.00
C SER A 105 7.22 11.59 18.34
N LEU A 106 8.55 11.48 18.28
CA LEU A 106 9.42 12.50 17.69
C LEU A 106 10.10 12.03 16.42
N LEU A 107 9.76 10.83 15.91
CA LEU A 107 10.36 10.32 14.68
C LEU A 107 9.97 11.19 13.47
N PRO A 108 10.93 11.51 12.58
CA PRO A 108 10.68 12.43 11.47
C PRO A 108 10.06 11.72 10.27
N TYR A 109 8.79 11.39 10.36
CA TYR A 109 8.05 10.80 9.24
C TYR A 109 7.77 11.83 8.15
N ARG A 110 7.77 11.39 6.92
CA ARG A 110 7.43 12.19 5.74
C ARG A 110 6.31 11.52 4.97
N LEU A 111 5.47 12.33 4.34
CA LEU A 111 4.40 11.84 3.47
C LEU A 111 4.91 11.64 2.04
N ALA A 112 4.39 10.61 1.39
CA ALA A 112 4.71 10.33 -0.01
C ALA A 112 3.52 9.66 -0.69
N LEU A 113 3.50 9.72 -2.02
CA LEU A 113 2.45 9.14 -2.83
C LEU A 113 3.05 8.09 -3.76
N LEU A 114 2.48 6.88 -3.72
CA LEU A 114 2.79 5.83 -4.68
C LEU A 114 1.72 5.80 -5.76
N THR A 115 2.15 5.63 -6.99
CA THR A 115 1.26 5.37 -8.11
C THR A 115 1.61 4.01 -8.71
N LEU A 116 0.62 3.36 -9.30
CA LEU A 116 0.83 2.06 -9.93
C LEU A 116 1.72 2.22 -11.17
N ASP A 117 2.84 1.50 -11.18
CA ASP A 117 3.70 1.43 -12.35
C ASP A 117 3.16 0.36 -13.29
N ARG A 118 2.62 0.77 -14.42
CA ARG A 118 2.00 -0.11 -15.40
C ARG A 118 2.94 -0.57 -16.49
N SER A 119 4.19 -0.10 -16.48
CA SER A 119 5.16 -0.47 -17.52
C SER A 119 5.44 -1.97 -17.54
N SER A 120 5.35 -2.65 -16.41
CA SER A 120 5.57 -4.09 -16.31
C SER A 120 4.38 -4.92 -16.81
N GLU A 121 3.24 -4.30 -17.08
CA GLU A 121 2.03 -4.98 -17.53
C GLU A 121 1.95 -5.10 -19.05
N GLU A 122 2.89 -4.51 -19.77
CA GLU A 122 2.88 -4.46 -21.23
C GLU A 122 3.51 -5.69 -21.90
N ASP A 123 3.92 -6.65 -21.13
CA ASP A 123 4.55 -7.87 -21.64
C ASP A 123 3.53 -8.90 -22.17
#